data_b1575ed62d35d1197e8750a3dd114f57
#
_entry.id   b1575ed62d35d1197e8750a3dd114f57
#
_cell.length_a   1.000
_cell.length_b   1.000
_cell.length_c   1.000
_cell.angle_alpha   90.00
_cell.angle_beta   90.00
_cell.angle_gamma   90.00
#
_symmetry.space_group_name_H-M   'P 1'
#
loop_
_entity.id
_entity.type
_entity.pdbx_description
1 polymer ?
#
loop_
_entity_poly.entity_id
_entity_poly.type
_entity_poly.pdbx_seq_one_letter_code
_entity_poly.pdbx_strand_id
1 'polypeptide(L)'
;MLSIDNILETNQMIHDNKLDVRTITMGISLLECASSSGKDLCDRIYDRITKEAEHLVKTGEDIEREFGVPIINKRISVTPISLVAAGSDLTSYVPIAEALDRAAKTVGVNFIGGFSALVTKGATKADRILIDSIPEALATTDIVCSSVGVGSTKTGINMDAVREMGIIVKKTADLTKDNDALGCAKLVIFCNPVEENPFMAGAFFGVTEGDSAISVGVSGPGVVKHALEAVRGEPFDVVAETIKRTAFKITRVGQLVAQEASRRLGKPFGIIDLSLAPTPAVGDSVAHVLEEMGLSSCGCHGTTAALALLNDAVKKGGLMASSHVGGLSGAFIPVSEDAGMIDAVSCGSLSLDKLEAMTCVCSVGLDMIAIPGDTTADTISAIIADESAIGMINNKTTAIRVIPVPGKTVGEVVEFGGLLGYAPIIEVSPYSAAEFIARGGRIPAPIRSLTN
;
A
#
# COMPACT_ATOMS: atom_id res chain seq x y z
N MET A 1 31.94 9.79 -15.62
CA MET A 1 31.63 11.18 -16.05
C MET A 1 30.19 11.14 -16.55
N LEU A 2 29.29 11.93 -15.99
CA LEU A 2 27.90 12.04 -16.49
C LEU A 2 27.96 12.69 -17.88
N SER A 3 27.37 12.05 -18.90
CA SER A 3 27.23 12.68 -20.22
C SER A 3 26.13 13.73 -20.17
N ILE A 4 26.16 14.69 -21.08
CA ILE A 4 25.09 15.69 -21.22
C ILE A 4 23.75 14.98 -21.48
N ASP A 5 23.77 13.91 -22.27
CA ASP A 5 22.59 13.11 -22.58
C ASP A 5 21.95 12.51 -21.33
N ASN A 6 22.74 11.98 -20.37
CA ASN A 6 22.22 11.44 -19.10
C ASN A 6 21.57 12.53 -18.23
N ILE A 7 22.10 13.76 -18.27
CA ILE A 7 21.52 14.90 -17.53
C ILE A 7 20.18 15.31 -18.16
N LEU A 8 20.14 15.42 -19.49
CA LEU A 8 18.93 15.75 -20.22
C LEU A 8 17.84 14.67 -20.02
N GLU A 9 18.20 13.40 -20.08
CA GLU A 9 17.28 12.30 -19.83
C GLU A 9 16.71 12.35 -18.41
N THR A 10 17.54 12.57 -17.38
CA THR A 10 17.06 12.68 -16.00
C THR A 10 16.11 13.87 -15.84
N ASN A 11 16.42 15.00 -16.45
CA ASN A 11 15.54 16.17 -16.44
C ASN A 11 14.19 15.88 -17.11
N GLN A 12 14.18 15.20 -18.24
CA GLN A 12 12.98 14.77 -18.93
C GLN A 12 12.15 13.79 -18.08
N MET A 13 12.79 12.82 -17.44
CA MET A 13 12.12 11.88 -16.54
C MET A 13 11.34 12.61 -15.42
N ILE A 14 11.93 13.66 -14.84
CA ILE A 14 11.31 14.41 -13.74
C ILE A 14 10.21 15.34 -14.26
N HIS A 15 10.50 16.17 -15.24
CA HIS A 15 9.59 17.25 -15.65
C HIS A 15 8.48 16.78 -16.59
N ASP A 16 8.81 15.93 -17.57
CA ASP A 16 7.87 15.52 -18.62
C ASP A 16 7.18 14.19 -18.26
N ASN A 17 7.92 13.23 -17.68
CA ASN A 17 7.47 11.86 -17.51
C ASN A 17 7.03 11.53 -16.07
N LYS A 18 6.86 12.54 -15.20
CA LYS A 18 6.29 12.40 -13.86
C LYS A 18 7.06 11.46 -12.92
N LEU A 19 8.40 11.41 -13.05
CA LEU A 19 9.22 10.76 -12.02
C LEU A 19 9.07 11.50 -10.70
N ASP A 20 8.67 10.81 -9.65
CA ASP A 20 8.63 11.36 -8.31
C ASP A 20 9.25 10.42 -7.26
N VAL A 21 9.67 11.01 -6.16
CA VAL A 21 9.83 10.31 -4.88
C VAL A 21 8.49 10.37 -4.19
N ARG A 22 7.75 9.27 -4.26
CA ARG A 22 6.39 9.21 -3.73
C ARG A 22 6.36 9.47 -2.23
N THR A 23 7.37 9.01 -1.50
CA THR A 23 7.44 9.20 -0.06
C THR A 23 8.85 9.05 0.50
N ILE A 24 9.15 9.86 1.53
CA ILE A 24 10.16 9.54 2.55
C ILE A 24 9.41 9.10 3.79
N THR A 25 9.66 7.88 4.26
CA THR A 25 8.99 7.30 5.44
C THR A 25 10.01 7.03 6.53
N MET A 26 9.76 7.55 7.73
CA MET A 26 10.52 7.20 8.93
C MET A 26 9.83 6.08 9.68
N GLY A 27 10.49 4.92 9.77
CA GLY A 27 10.12 3.87 10.70
C GLY A 27 10.57 4.23 12.12
N ILE A 28 9.71 4.06 13.12
CA ILE A 28 10.01 4.36 14.54
C ILE A 28 9.55 3.22 15.43
N SER A 29 10.46 2.63 16.17
CA SER A 29 10.12 1.65 17.21
C SER A 29 9.47 2.35 18.41
N LEU A 30 8.29 1.83 18.81
CA LEU A 30 7.55 2.29 19.99
C LEU A 30 7.61 1.28 21.15
N LEU A 31 8.41 0.23 21.06
CA LEU A 31 8.45 -0.81 22.09
C LEU A 31 8.80 -0.26 23.47
N GLU A 32 9.70 0.71 23.56
CA GLU A 32 10.08 1.35 24.81
C GLU A 32 8.98 2.25 25.42
N CYS A 33 7.94 2.58 24.62
CA CYS A 33 6.80 3.36 25.09
C CYS A 33 5.82 2.54 25.92
N ALA A 34 5.92 1.20 25.92
CA ALA A 34 4.99 0.33 26.61
C ALA A 34 4.81 0.73 28.09
N SER A 35 3.56 0.78 28.54
CA SER A 35 3.17 1.13 29.91
C SER A 35 1.89 0.40 30.31
N SER A 36 1.74 0.13 31.63
CA SER A 36 0.48 -0.38 32.18
C SER A 36 -0.60 0.70 32.27
N SER A 37 -0.21 1.98 32.29
CA SER A 37 -1.12 3.13 32.24
C SER A 37 -1.35 3.56 30.80
N GLY A 38 -2.59 3.53 30.33
CA GLY A 38 -2.95 3.98 28.99
C GLY A 38 -2.64 5.45 28.73
N LYS A 39 -2.78 6.30 29.75
CA LYS A 39 -2.41 7.72 29.64
C LYS A 39 -0.90 7.88 29.43
N ASP A 40 -0.10 7.26 30.26
CA ASP A 40 1.36 7.33 30.17
C ASP A 40 1.86 6.74 28.84
N LEU A 41 1.24 5.65 28.37
CA LEU A 41 1.50 5.07 27.05
C LEU A 41 1.26 6.11 25.93
N CYS A 42 0.12 6.79 25.91
CA CYS A 42 -0.20 7.79 24.90
C CYS A 42 0.77 8.99 24.95
N ASP A 43 1.14 9.44 26.14
CA ASP A 43 2.08 10.55 26.32
C ASP A 43 3.49 10.16 25.80
N ARG A 44 3.99 8.98 26.13
CA ARG A 44 5.27 8.47 25.63
C ARG A 44 5.30 8.28 24.12
N ILE A 45 4.22 7.77 23.52
CA ILE A 45 4.08 7.63 22.07
C ILE A 45 4.19 9.00 21.39
N TYR A 46 3.45 9.97 21.89
CA TYR A 46 3.49 11.33 21.37
C TYR A 46 4.90 11.93 21.45
N ASP A 47 5.54 11.88 22.63
CA ASP A 47 6.88 12.42 22.85
C ASP A 47 7.94 11.72 21.98
N ARG A 48 7.87 10.39 21.85
CA ARG A 48 8.80 9.61 21.02
C ARG A 48 8.71 10.02 19.56
N ILE A 49 7.50 10.08 19.00
CA ILE A 49 7.29 10.41 17.59
C ILE A 49 7.72 11.85 17.30
N THR A 50 7.28 12.80 18.11
CA THR A 50 7.58 14.22 17.88
C THR A 50 9.07 14.52 17.99
N LYS A 51 9.79 13.84 18.89
CA LYS A 51 11.24 13.96 19.02
C LYS A 51 11.98 13.32 17.85
N GLU A 52 11.63 12.10 17.47
CA GLU A 52 12.35 11.36 16.41
C GLU A 52 12.15 11.97 15.02
N ALA A 53 10.93 12.45 14.73
CA ALA A 53 10.57 12.96 13.41
C ALA A 53 10.58 14.49 13.31
N GLU A 54 11.09 15.21 14.30
CA GLU A 54 11.13 16.67 14.35
C GLU A 54 11.61 17.34 13.05
N HIS A 55 12.61 16.75 12.41
CA HIS A 55 13.25 17.33 11.22
C HIS A 55 12.87 16.61 9.91
N LEU A 56 11.97 15.60 9.94
CA LEU A 56 11.66 14.77 8.78
C LEU A 56 11.10 15.59 7.61
N VAL A 57 10.07 16.38 7.87
CA VAL A 57 9.38 17.17 6.82
C VAL A 57 10.33 18.20 6.22
N LYS A 58 10.98 18.99 7.07
CA LYS A 58 11.95 19.99 6.60
C LYS A 58 13.08 19.39 5.77
N THR A 59 13.62 18.25 6.21
CA THR A 59 14.67 17.54 5.46
C THR A 59 14.17 17.10 4.09
N GLY A 60 12.94 16.55 3.98
CA GLY A 60 12.34 16.19 2.70
C GLY A 60 12.18 17.40 1.77
N GLU A 61 11.67 18.52 2.27
CA GLU A 61 11.51 19.75 1.49
C GLU A 61 12.85 20.36 1.05
N ASP A 62 13.88 20.31 1.89
CA ASP A 62 15.22 20.80 1.56
C ASP A 62 15.86 19.94 0.45
N ILE A 63 15.73 18.60 0.52
CA ILE A 63 16.21 17.67 -0.51
C ILE A 63 15.47 17.90 -1.84
N GLU A 64 14.14 18.01 -1.79
CA GLU A 64 13.31 18.31 -2.97
C GLU A 64 13.81 19.59 -3.69
N ARG A 65 14.03 20.66 -2.94
CA ARG A 65 14.49 21.93 -3.47
C ARG A 65 15.90 21.85 -4.06
N GLU A 66 16.81 21.12 -3.39
CA GLU A 66 18.20 21.01 -3.81
C GLU A 66 18.41 20.10 -5.00
N PHE A 67 17.65 18.99 -5.05
CA PHE A 67 17.81 17.98 -6.10
C PHE A 67 16.86 18.20 -7.29
N GLY A 68 15.83 19.03 -7.12
CA GLY A 68 14.81 19.26 -8.14
C GLY A 68 13.91 18.04 -8.39
N VAL A 69 13.90 17.05 -7.48
CA VAL A 69 13.06 15.85 -7.57
C VAL A 69 11.87 16.00 -6.62
N PRO A 70 10.63 15.97 -7.11
CA PRO A 70 9.44 16.08 -6.24
C PRO A 70 9.43 14.99 -5.18
N ILE A 71 9.16 15.37 -3.92
CA ILE A 71 8.96 14.45 -2.79
C ILE A 71 7.55 14.65 -2.26
N ILE A 72 6.62 13.83 -2.74
CA ILE A 72 5.19 14.07 -2.60
C ILE A 72 4.72 13.94 -1.15
N ASN A 73 5.14 12.88 -0.46
CA ASN A 73 4.73 12.62 0.92
C ASN A 73 5.92 12.47 1.85
N LYS A 74 5.71 12.89 3.11
CA LYS A 74 6.55 12.55 4.25
C LYS A 74 5.66 11.77 5.21
N ARG A 75 6.09 10.56 5.61
CA ARG A 75 5.26 9.61 6.38
C ARG A 75 6.02 9.06 7.59
N ILE A 76 5.25 8.52 8.51
CA ILE A 76 5.78 7.74 9.64
C ILE A 76 5.12 6.37 9.64
N SER A 77 5.89 5.32 9.93
CA SER A 77 5.38 4.00 10.29
C SER A 77 5.90 3.61 11.67
N VAL A 78 5.03 3.05 12.51
CA VAL A 78 5.42 2.67 13.87
C VAL A 78 5.22 1.18 14.11
N THR A 79 5.82 0.67 15.18
CA THR A 79 5.57 -0.69 15.67
C THR A 79 4.07 -0.96 15.80
N PRO A 80 3.57 -2.15 15.41
CA PRO A 80 2.16 -2.48 15.57
C PRO A 80 1.64 -2.19 16.98
N ILE A 81 0.65 -1.30 17.07
CA ILE A 81 0.13 -0.81 18.35
C ILE A 81 -0.41 -1.94 19.22
N SER A 82 -0.98 -3.01 18.63
CA SER A 82 -1.44 -4.15 19.42
C SER A 82 -0.34 -4.79 20.28
N LEU A 83 0.92 -4.73 19.83
CA LEU A 83 2.08 -5.23 20.60
C LEU A 83 2.49 -4.24 21.69
N VAL A 84 2.56 -2.96 21.36
CA VAL A 84 3.00 -1.91 22.29
C VAL A 84 2.01 -1.72 23.43
N ALA A 85 0.70 -1.82 23.14
CA ALA A 85 -0.37 -1.61 24.10
C ALA A 85 -0.80 -2.87 24.87
N ALA A 86 -0.17 -4.02 24.63
CA ALA A 86 -0.61 -5.32 25.18
C ALA A 86 -0.68 -5.38 26.70
N GLY A 87 0.14 -4.60 27.40
CA GLY A 87 0.18 -4.53 28.88
C GLY A 87 -0.61 -3.37 29.49
N SER A 88 -1.27 -2.54 28.68
CA SER A 88 -2.00 -1.37 29.17
C SER A 88 -3.36 -1.72 29.77
N ASP A 89 -3.89 -0.80 30.59
CA ASP A 89 -5.24 -0.88 31.20
C ASP A 89 -6.35 -0.45 30.27
N LEU A 90 -6.04 -0.05 29.02
CA LEU A 90 -7.02 0.42 28.04
C LEU A 90 -7.96 -0.70 27.59
N THR A 91 -9.23 -0.36 27.48
CA THR A 91 -10.29 -1.23 26.92
C THR A 91 -10.68 -0.84 25.49
N SER A 92 -10.15 0.30 25.00
CA SER A 92 -10.22 0.78 23.63
C SER A 92 -8.90 1.46 23.29
N TYR A 93 -8.41 1.30 22.06
CA TYR A 93 -7.18 1.94 21.62
C TYR A 93 -7.41 3.21 20.78
N VAL A 94 -8.65 3.72 20.74
CA VAL A 94 -8.95 5.03 20.12
C VAL A 94 -8.08 6.16 20.70
N PRO A 95 -7.84 6.27 22.03
CA PRO A 95 -6.94 7.28 22.57
C PRO A 95 -5.50 7.20 22.05
N ILE A 96 -5.03 5.99 21.70
CA ILE A 96 -3.70 5.81 21.08
C ILE A 96 -3.72 6.32 19.63
N ALA A 97 -4.77 6.02 18.86
CA ALA A 97 -4.93 6.55 17.52
C ALA A 97 -4.95 8.09 17.52
N GLU A 98 -5.66 8.70 18.47
CA GLU A 98 -5.67 10.16 18.66
C GLU A 98 -4.28 10.70 19.03
N ALA A 99 -3.49 9.98 19.83
CA ALA A 99 -2.12 10.36 20.16
C ALA A 99 -1.21 10.30 18.94
N LEU A 100 -1.35 9.26 18.10
CA LEU A 100 -0.65 9.14 16.81
C LEU A 100 -1.00 10.29 15.86
N ASP A 101 -2.29 10.62 15.74
CA ASP A 101 -2.78 11.69 14.87
C ASP A 101 -2.23 13.05 15.32
N ARG A 102 -2.29 13.36 16.61
CA ARG A 102 -1.71 14.59 17.17
C ARG A 102 -0.20 14.67 16.93
N ALA A 103 0.55 13.59 17.20
CA ALA A 103 1.98 13.55 16.99
C ALA A 103 2.33 13.79 15.50
N ALA A 104 1.66 13.10 14.60
CA ALA A 104 1.85 13.22 13.16
C ALA A 104 1.53 14.63 12.64
N LYS A 105 0.45 15.25 13.13
CA LYS A 105 0.10 16.66 12.84
C LYS A 105 1.15 17.63 13.38
N THR A 106 1.67 17.38 14.57
CA THR A 106 2.72 18.24 15.18
C THR A 106 3.99 18.27 14.33
N VAL A 107 4.42 17.14 13.79
CA VAL A 107 5.60 17.08 12.92
C VAL A 107 5.30 17.38 11.45
N GLY A 108 4.02 17.49 11.07
CA GLY A 108 3.57 17.92 9.76
C GLY A 108 3.61 16.83 8.68
N VAL A 109 3.61 15.54 9.04
CA VAL A 109 3.59 14.44 8.07
C VAL A 109 2.21 14.21 7.48
N ASN A 110 2.17 13.60 6.29
CA ASN A 110 0.93 13.37 5.55
C ASN A 110 0.14 12.17 6.08
N PHE A 111 0.84 11.10 6.53
CA PHE A 111 0.23 9.88 7.05
C PHE A 111 1.09 9.26 8.14
N ILE A 112 0.44 8.56 9.08
CA ILE A 112 1.09 7.69 10.06
C ILE A 112 0.42 6.32 10.07
N GLY A 113 1.22 5.27 9.82
CA GLY A 113 0.81 3.87 9.87
C GLY A 113 1.29 3.18 11.15
N GLY A 114 0.76 1.98 11.42
CA GLY A 114 1.12 1.18 12.59
C GLY A 114 0.00 1.03 13.62
N PHE A 115 -1.17 1.62 13.40
CA PHE A 115 -2.38 1.25 14.16
C PHE A 115 -2.82 -0.15 13.69
N SER A 116 -2.03 -1.18 14.03
CA SER A 116 -2.03 -2.46 13.36
C SER A 116 -2.02 -3.64 14.33
N ALA A 117 -2.55 -4.80 13.85
CA ALA A 117 -2.51 -6.07 14.52
C ALA A 117 -2.07 -7.19 13.56
N LEU A 118 -1.31 -8.17 14.06
CA LEU A 118 -0.82 -9.32 13.30
C LEU A 118 -1.43 -10.61 13.85
N VAL A 119 -2.55 -11.04 13.26
CA VAL A 119 -3.37 -12.15 13.78
C VAL A 119 -3.28 -13.43 12.97
N THR A 120 -2.21 -13.58 12.17
CA THR A 120 -1.99 -14.78 11.35
C THR A 120 -1.92 -16.07 12.17
N LYS A 121 -1.46 -16.01 13.40
CA LYS A 121 -1.35 -17.18 14.32
C LYS A 121 -2.53 -17.30 15.27
N GLY A 122 -3.39 -16.31 15.33
CA GLY A 122 -4.47 -16.14 16.29
C GLY A 122 -4.43 -14.74 16.88
N ALA A 123 -5.53 -14.29 17.48
CA ALA A 123 -5.67 -12.96 18.07
C ALA A 123 -5.49 -13.01 19.59
N THR A 124 -4.60 -12.17 20.13
CA THR A 124 -4.49 -11.90 21.57
C THR A 124 -5.65 -11.00 22.03
N LYS A 125 -5.75 -10.76 23.34
CA LYS A 125 -6.69 -9.76 23.87
C LYS A 125 -6.42 -8.37 23.30
N ALA A 126 -5.14 -7.97 23.20
CA ALA A 126 -4.73 -6.68 22.68
C ALA A 126 -5.06 -6.52 21.18
N ASP A 127 -4.87 -7.58 20.38
CA ASP A 127 -5.25 -7.56 18.96
C ASP A 127 -6.75 -7.34 18.79
N ARG A 128 -7.59 -7.98 19.62
CA ARG A 128 -9.05 -7.81 19.57
C ARG A 128 -9.45 -6.39 19.95
N ILE A 129 -8.88 -5.81 21.03
CA ILE A 129 -9.14 -4.43 21.41
C ILE A 129 -8.76 -3.48 20.27
N LEU A 130 -7.63 -3.71 19.60
CA LEU A 130 -7.21 -2.89 18.45
C LEU A 130 -8.19 -3.01 17.31
N ILE A 131 -8.53 -4.23 16.89
CA ILE A 131 -9.44 -4.49 15.75
C ILE A 131 -10.81 -3.87 16.02
N ASP A 132 -11.37 -4.05 17.21
CA ASP A 132 -12.64 -3.44 17.62
C ASP A 132 -12.59 -1.90 17.63
N SER A 133 -11.41 -1.32 17.86
CA SER A 133 -11.21 0.14 17.88
C SER A 133 -11.04 0.75 16.47
N ILE A 134 -10.75 -0.04 15.43
CA ILE A 134 -10.44 0.47 14.07
C ILE A 134 -11.55 1.39 13.53
N PRO A 135 -12.85 1.02 13.55
CA PRO A 135 -13.88 1.85 12.94
C PRO A 135 -13.94 3.26 13.56
N GLU A 136 -13.93 3.35 14.88
CA GLU A 136 -13.97 4.63 15.60
C GLU A 136 -12.66 5.40 15.44
N ALA A 137 -11.50 4.73 15.53
CA ALA A 137 -10.20 5.36 15.37
C ALA A 137 -10.07 6.02 13.98
N LEU A 138 -10.48 5.34 12.90
CA LEU A 138 -10.40 5.88 11.54
C LEU A 138 -11.48 6.94 11.24
N ALA A 139 -12.58 6.94 11.99
CA ALA A 139 -13.60 7.98 11.87
C ALA A 139 -13.23 9.26 12.63
N THR A 140 -12.46 9.16 13.73
CA THR A 140 -12.11 10.30 14.61
C THR A 140 -10.73 10.90 14.33
N THR A 141 -9.91 10.26 13.49
CA THR A 141 -8.57 10.73 13.12
C THR A 141 -8.46 11.03 11.62
N ASP A 142 -7.62 12.00 11.27
CA ASP A 142 -7.49 12.44 9.88
C ASP A 142 -6.45 11.61 9.11
N ILE A 143 -5.26 11.41 9.69
CA ILE A 143 -4.07 10.90 8.97
C ILE A 143 -3.54 9.58 9.51
N VAL A 144 -4.22 8.96 10.48
CA VAL A 144 -3.88 7.62 10.98
C VAL A 144 -4.37 6.56 10.00
N CYS A 145 -3.48 5.63 9.68
CA CYS A 145 -3.78 4.48 8.85
C CYS A 145 -3.62 3.18 9.64
N SER A 146 -4.45 2.20 9.33
CA SER A 146 -4.55 0.93 10.04
C SER A 146 -4.30 -0.25 9.12
N SER A 147 -3.81 -1.35 9.68
CA SER A 147 -3.76 -2.62 8.97
C SER A 147 -3.90 -3.83 9.87
N VAL A 148 -4.40 -4.94 9.29
CA VAL A 148 -4.50 -6.23 9.99
C VAL A 148 -3.94 -7.34 9.11
N GLY A 149 -2.93 -8.06 9.63
CA GLY A 149 -2.36 -9.22 8.96
C GLY A 149 -3.14 -10.49 9.32
N VAL A 150 -3.90 -11.05 8.36
CA VAL A 150 -4.80 -12.20 8.59
C VAL A 150 -4.23 -13.54 8.12
N GLY A 151 -3.22 -13.55 7.25
CA GLY A 151 -2.70 -14.77 6.65
C GLY A 151 -1.23 -14.68 6.26
N SER A 152 -0.62 -15.83 6.06
CA SER A 152 0.71 -15.93 5.45
C SER A 152 0.92 -17.31 4.82
N THR A 153 1.88 -17.39 3.89
CA THR A 153 2.34 -18.67 3.32
C THR A 153 2.85 -19.65 4.39
N LYS A 154 3.32 -19.15 5.53
CA LYS A 154 3.85 -19.97 6.62
C LYS A 154 2.78 -20.51 7.57
N THR A 155 1.71 -19.75 7.78
CA THR A 155 0.70 -20.04 8.82
C THR A 155 -0.67 -20.39 8.26
N GLY A 156 -0.90 -20.20 6.97
CA GLY A 156 -2.24 -20.28 6.38
C GLY A 156 -3.04 -19.00 6.62
N ILE A 157 -4.34 -19.07 6.42
CA ILE A 157 -5.27 -17.95 6.56
C ILE A 157 -6.12 -18.15 7.82
N ASN A 158 -6.17 -17.15 8.68
CA ASN A 158 -7.04 -17.11 9.85
C ASN A 158 -8.45 -16.66 9.43
N MET A 159 -9.34 -17.61 9.17
CA MET A 159 -10.70 -17.33 8.67
C MET A 159 -11.61 -16.66 9.71
N ASP A 160 -11.31 -16.82 11.01
CA ASP A 160 -12.02 -16.07 12.05
C ASP A 160 -11.69 -14.56 11.96
N ALA A 161 -10.41 -14.24 11.76
CA ALA A 161 -9.98 -12.85 11.54
C ALA A 161 -10.50 -12.31 10.20
N VAL A 162 -10.52 -13.10 9.12
CA VAL A 162 -11.09 -12.70 7.83
C VAL A 162 -12.56 -12.32 7.99
N ARG A 163 -13.36 -13.16 8.69
CA ARG A 163 -14.76 -12.86 8.96
C ARG A 163 -14.93 -11.57 9.79
N GLU A 164 -14.11 -11.40 10.81
CA GLU A 164 -14.11 -10.20 11.65
C GLU A 164 -13.79 -8.95 10.82
N MET A 165 -12.79 -9.02 9.95
CA MET A 165 -12.39 -7.89 9.12
C MET A 165 -13.47 -7.45 8.11
N GLY A 166 -14.26 -8.37 7.53
CA GLY A 166 -15.41 -7.97 6.71
C GLY A 166 -16.45 -7.14 7.50
N ILE A 167 -16.68 -7.50 8.76
CA ILE A 167 -17.56 -6.74 9.67
C ILE A 167 -16.95 -5.37 10.00
N ILE A 168 -15.63 -5.33 10.26
CA ILE A 168 -14.91 -4.09 10.59
C ILE A 168 -14.91 -3.12 9.38
N VAL A 169 -14.65 -3.61 8.16
CA VAL A 169 -14.73 -2.79 6.94
C VAL A 169 -16.12 -2.19 6.78
N LYS A 170 -17.17 -3.00 6.95
CA LYS A 170 -18.55 -2.53 6.86
C LYS A 170 -18.87 -1.45 7.91
N LYS A 171 -18.50 -1.68 9.17
CA LYS A 171 -18.67 -0.68 10.25
C LYS A 171 -17.90 0.60 9.98
N THR A 172 -16.67 0.48 9.47
CA THR A 172 -15.82 1.65 9.14
C THR A 172 -16.48 2.48 8.04
N ALA A 173 -17.01 1.82 6.99
CA ALA A 173 -17.74 2.50 5.92
C ALA A 173 -18.98 3.23 6.46
N ASP A 174 -19.76 2.59 7.31
CA ASP A 174 -20.98 3.17 7.89
C ASP A 174 -20.67 4.37 8.79
N LEU A 175 -19.59 4.33 9.58
CA LEU A 175 -19.16 5.43 10.45
C LEU A 175 -18.58 6.62 9.66
N THR A 176 -18.05 6.37 8.47
CA THR A 176 -17.44 7.41 7.62
C THR A 176 -18.25 7.70 6.34
N LYS A 177 -19.53 7.34 6.34
CA LYS A 177 -20.44 7.48 5.19
C LYS A 177 -20.60 8.93 4.69
N ASP A 178 -20.55 9.89 5.60
CA ASP A 178 -20.67 11.32 5.28
C ASP A 178 -19.41 11.88 4.59
N ASN A 179 -18.35 11.07 4.50
CA ASN A 179 -17.11 11.34 3.79
C ASN A 179 -16.76 10.16 2.86
N ASP A 180 -17.75 9.69 2.10
CA ASP A 180 -17.61 8.64 1.06
C ASP A 180 -16.87 7.37 1.51
N ALA A 181 -17.06 6.96 2.76
CA ALA A 181 -16.39 5.81 3.38
C ALA A 181 -14.84 5.91 3.41
N LEU A 182 -14.28 7.12 3.45
CA LEU A 182 -12.83 7.39 3.43
C LEU A 182 -12.06 6.64 4.54
N GLY A 183 -12.71 6.28 5.64
CA GLY A 183 -12.11 5.42 6.67
C GLY A 183 -11.61 4.09 6.10
N CYS A 184 -12.33 3.50 5.14
CA CYS A 184 -11.91 2.26 4.49
C CYS A 184 -10.67 2.44 3.58
N ALA A 185 -10.48 3.63 3.01
CA ALA A 185 -9.26 3.95 2.25
C ALA A 185 -8.00 4.00 3.14
N LYS A 186 -8.17 4.17 4.46
CA LYS A 186 -7.10 4.16 5.47
C LYS A 186 -6.90 2.79 6.14
N LEU A 187 -7.66 1.75 5.74
CA LEU A 187 -7.60 0.40 6.30
C LEU A 187 -7.13 -0.61 5.26
N VAL A 188 -6.11 -1.36 5.59
CA VAL A 188 -5.55 -2.42 4.73
C VAL A 188 -5.56 -3.76 5.44
N ILE A 189 -6.04 -4.80 4.78
CA ILE A 189 -5.93 -6.18 5.26
C ILE A 189 -4.78 -6.85 4.49
N PHE A 190 -3.90 -7.57 5.19
CA PHE A 190 -2.72 -8.18 4.56
C PHE A 190 -2.71 -9.71 4.68
N CYS A 191 -2.26 -10.36 3.60
CA CYS A 191 -1.61 -11.66 3.66
C CYS A 191 -0.12 -11.47 3.34
N ASN A 192 0.78 -12.14 4.07
CA ASN A 192 2.23 -11.95 4.02
C ASN A 192 2.64 -10.47 4.15
N PRO A 193 2.24 -9.76 5.23
CA PRO A 193 2.63 -8.37 5.41
C PRO A 193 4.15 -8.21 5.46
N VAL A 194 4.66 -7.12 4.89
CA VAL A 194 6.09 -6.75 4.97
C VAL A 194 6.31 -5.76 6.10
N GLU A 195 7.41 -5.90 6.82
CA GLU A 195 7.73 -5.13 8.02
C GLU A 195 8.24 -3.72 7.71
N GLU A 196 8.89 -3.53 6.57
CA GLU A 196 9.26 -2.23 6.01
C GLU A 196 8.51 -1.99 4.71
N ASN A 197 7.66 -0.99 4.71
CA ASN A 197 6.84 -0.63 3.57
C ASN A 197 6.58 0.88 3.56
N PRO A 198 7.36 1.67 2.81
CA PRO A 198 7.19 3.12 2.79
C PRO A 198 5.98 3.58 1.98
N PHE A 199 5.42 2.73 1.12
CA PHE A 199 4.44 3.13 0.12
C PHE A 199 2.99 3.04 0.61
N MET A 200 2.65 1.92 1.24
CA MET A 200 1.26 1.63 1.57
C MET A 200 0.78 2.44 2.78
N ALA A 201 -0.39 3.05 2.67
CA ALA A 201 -1.13 3.49 3.85
C ALA A 201 -1.40 2.27 4.74
N GLY A 202 -1.30 2.38 6.03
CA GLY A 202 -1.43 1.24 6.94
C GLY A 202 -0.17 0.37 7.06
N ALA A 203 0.94 0.77 6.47
CA ALA A 203 2.24 0.17 6.76
C ALA A 203 2.56 0.21 8.27
N PHE A 204 3.41 -0.69 8.72
CA PHE A 204 3.93 -0.67 10.08
C PHE A 204 5.45 -0.88 10.06
N PHE A 205 6.09 -0.58 11.17
CA PHE A 205 7.52 -0.81 11.37
C PHE A 205 7.72 -2.10 12.18
N GLY A 206 8.54 -3.02 11.67
CA GLY A 206 8.73 -4.34 12.25
C GLY A 206 9.40 -4.33 13.62
N VAL A 207 9.16 -5.38 14.39
CA VAL A 207 9.78 -5.54 15.72
C VAL A 207 11.22 -6.03 15.65
N THR A 208 11.66 -6.54 14.51
CA THR A 208 13.03 -7.02 14.26
C THR A 208 13.92 -5.95 13.65
N GLU A 209 13.35 -4.81 13.29
CA GLU A 209 14.07 -3.66 12.78
C GLU A 209 14.81 -2.90 13.90
N GLY A 210 15.64 -1.92 13.52
CA GLY A 210 16.30 -1.04 14.49
C GLY A 210 15.34 -0.07 15.18
N ASP A 211 15.87 0.84 15.99
CA ASP A 211 15.07 1.84 16.71
C ASP A 211 14.35 2.80 15.76
N SER A 212 14.97 3.10 14.62
CA SER A 212 14.39 3.89 13.54
C SER A 212 15.14 3.64 12.23
N ALA A 213 14.45 3.86 11.10
CA ALA A 213 15.04 3.76 9.75
C ALA A 213 14.38 4.75 8.80
N ILE A 214 15.11 5.16 7.75
CA ILE A 214 14.58 5.98 6.66
C ILE A 214 14.43 5.11 5.42
N SER A 215 13.20 4.95 4.97
CA SER A 215 12.87 4.22 3.74
C SER A 215 12.23 5.17 2.73
N VAL A 216 12.46 4.92 1.43
CA VAL A 216 11.98 5.78 0.35
C VAL A 216 11.17 4.99 -0.65
N GLY A 217 10.02 5.50 -1.00
CA GLY A 217 9.22 5.01 -2.11
C GLY A 217 9.43 5.88 -3.35
N VAL A 218 9.79 5.28 -4.48
CA VAL A 218 9.98 5.99 -5.75
C VAL A 218 9.08 5.39 -6.82
N SER A 219 8.49 6.25 -7.65
CA SER A 219 7.53 5.87 -8.67
C SER A 219 7.80 6.56 -10.00
N GLY A 220 7.23 6.03 -11.07
CA GLY A 220 7.34 6.58 -12.42
C GLY A 220 6.70 5.71 -13.49
N PRO A 221 5.37 5.40 -13.42
CA PRO A 221 4.66 4.74 -14.52
C PRO A 221 4.81 5.51 -15.83
N GLY A 222 4.72 6.84 -15.78
CA GLY A 222 4.88 7.70 -16.95
C GLY A 222 6.25 7.59 -17.61
N VAL A 223 7.32 7.41 -16.82
CA VAL A 223 8.67 7.20 -17.35
C VAL A 223 8.77 5.88 -18.11
N VAL A 224 8.18 4.81 -17.52
CA VAL A 224 8.15 3.49 -18.17
C VAL A 224 7.32 3.51 -19.44
N LYS A 225 6.13 4.15 -19.40
CA LYS A 225 5.28 4.31 -20.58
C LYS A 225 6.02 5.01 -21.71
N HIS A 226 6.65 6.16 -21.43
CA HIS A 226 7.40 6.91 -22.44
C HIS A 226 8.57 6.08 -23.03
N ALA A 227 9.28 5.32 -22.20
CA ALA A 227 10.34 4.44 -22.69
C ALA A 227 9.81 3.33 -23.63
N LEU A 228 8.59 2.83 -23.39
CA LEU A 228 7.95 1.82 -24.23
C LEU A 228 7.45 2.39 -25.57
N GLU A 229 7.07 3.65 -25.64
CA GLU A 229 6.69 4.31 -26.90
C GLU A 229 7.81 4.21 -27.95
N ALA A 230 9.06 4.26 -27.51
CA ALA A 230 10.23 4.16 -28.40
C ALA A 230 10.47 2.74 -28.95
N VAL A 231 9.86 1.71 -28.34
CA VAL A 231 10.03 0.28 -28.73
C VAL A 231 8.69 -0.36 -29.08
N ARG A 232 7.70 0.46 -29.49
CA ARG A 232 6.39 0.00 -29.90
C ARG A 232 6.49 -0.99 -31.08
N GLY A 233 5.90 -2.19 -30.92
CA GLY A 233 5.92 -3.24 -31.91
C GLY A 233 7.17 -4.13 -31.89
N GLU A 234 8.17 -3.83 -31.05
CA GLU A 234 9.32 -4.67 -30.86
C GLU A 234 8.98 -5.96 -30.06
N PRO A 235 9.77 -7.03 -30.19
CA PRO A 235 9.59 -8.27 -29.42
C PRO A 235 9.63 -8.05 -27.90
N PHE A 236 8.97 -8.94 -27.11
CA PHE A 236 8.83 -8.79 -25.66
C PHE A 236 10.16 -8.85 -24.89
N ASP A 237 11.21 -9.46 -25.43
CA ASP A 237 12.56 -9.40 -24.83
C ASP A 237 13.14 -7.98 -24.89
N VAL A 238 12.91 -7.24 -25.97
CA VAL A 238 13.28 -5.81 -26.10
C VAL A 238 12.46 -4.96 -25.13
N VAL A 239 11.15 -5.21 -25.04
CA VAL A 239 10.24 -4.53 -24.09
C VAL A 239 10.72 -4.77 -22.65
N ALA A 240 11.00 -6.01 -22.26
CA ALA A 240 11.46 -6.36 -20.92
C ALA A 240 12.80 -5.69 -20.58
N GLU A 241 13.76 -5.66 -21.51
CA GLU A 241 15.06 -5.01 -21.31
C GLU A 241 14.89 -3.49 -21.16
N THR A 242 13.99 -2.88 -21.92
CA THR A 242 13.68 -1.45 -21.83
C THR A 242 13.10 -1.10 -20.46
N ILE A 243 12.11 -1.87 -19.98
CA ILE A 243 11.52 -1.67 -18.64
C ILE A 243 12.60 -1.82 -17.56
N LYS A 244 13.42 -2.86 -17.64
CA LYS A 244 14.50 -3.14 -16.68
C LYS A 244 15.49 -1.98 -16.58
N ARG A 245 15.94 -1.45 -17.71
CA ARG A 245 16.85 -0.28 -17.76
C ARG A 245 16.22 0.97 -17.19
N THR A 246 14.95 1.20 -17.48
CA THR A 246 14.20 2.34 -16.95
C THR A 246 14.03 2.23 -15.44
N ALA A 247 13.60 1.09 -14.94
CA ALA A 247 13.47 0.78 -13.52
C ALA A 247 14.80 0.96 -12.76
N PHE A 248 15.93 0.53 -13.36
CA PHE A 248 17.26 0.79 -12.81
C PHE A 248 17.50 2.30 -12.58
N LYS A 249 17.21 3.14 -13.57
CA LYS A 249 17.42 4.60 -13.48
C LYS A 249 16.53 5.21 -12.40
N ILE A 250 15.24 4.86 -12.37
CA ILE A 250 14.28 5.33 -11.35
C ILE A 250 14.78 4.97 -9.94
N THR A 251 15.22 3.74 -9.73
CA THR A 251 15.74 3.27 -8.43
C THR A 251 16.98 4.06 -7.99
N ARG A 252 17.87 4.43 -8.94
CA ARG A 252 19.06 5.23 -8.61
C ARG A 252 18.71 6.62 -8.10
N VAL A 253 17.64 7.23 -8.60
CA VAL A 253 17.13 8.51 -8.08
C VAL A 253 16.61 8.32 -6.66
N GLY A 254 15.81 7.28 -6.42
CA GLY A 254 15.33 6.97 -5.06
C GLY A 254 16.47 6.71 -4.07
N GLN A 255 17.54 6.02 -4.49
CA GLN A 255 18.71 5.77 -3.66
C GLN A 255 19.44 7.07 -3.27
N LEU A 256 19.59 7.98 -4.22
CA LEU A 256 20.21 9.27 -3.95
C LEU A 256 19.46 10.04 -2.86
N VAL A 257 18.14 10.12 -2.98
CA VAL A 257 17.28 10.79 -1.99
C VAL A 257 17.32 10.07 -0.64
N ALA A 258 17.25 8.74 -0.63
CA ALA A 258 17.27 7.94 0.59
C ALA A 258 18.59 8.10 1.38
N GLN A 259 19.74 8.06 0.68
CA GLN A 259 21.04 8.23 1.29
C GLN A 259 21.19 9.63 1.89
N GLU A 260 20.74 10.65 1.18
CA GLU A 260 20.83 12.02 1.68
C GLU A 260 19.88 12.29 2.85
N ALA A 261 18.65 11.75 2.81
CA ALA A 261 17.71 11.83 3.93
C ALA A 261 18.26 11.12 5.17
N SER A 262 18.79 9.91 5.02
CA SER A 262 19.45 9.14 6.08
C SER A 262 20.61 9.93 6.71
N ARG A 263 21.47 10.49 5.87
CA ARG A 263 22.62 11.29 6.33
C ARG A 263 22.20 12.55 7.11
N ARG A 264 21.22 13.32 6.62
CA ARG A 264 20.76 14.57 7.28
C ARG A 264 20.04 14.29 8.58
N LEU A 265 19.22 13.23 8.62
CA LEU A 265 18.46 12.86 9.80
C LEU A 265 19.27 12.05 10.81
N GLY A 266 20.46 11.57 10.44
CA GLY A 266 21.30 10.73 11.31
C GLY A 266 20.64 9.39 11.66
N LYS A 267 19.82 8.84 10.75
CA LYS A 267 19.10 7.58 10.92
C LYS A 267 19.58 6.55 9.90
N PRO A 268 19.56 5.24 10.24
CA PRO A 268 19.92 4.20 9.29
C PRO A 268 19.09 4.28 8.00
N PHE A 269 19.74 3.95 6.88
CA PHE A 269 19.05 3.77 5.62
C PHE A 269 18.41 2.38 5.61
N GLY A 270 17.09 2.32 5.52
CA GLY A 270 16.29 1.12 5.39
C GLY A 270 16.21 0.64 3.95
N ILE A 271 15.04 0.75 3.31
CA ILE A 271 14.83 0.24 1.96
C ILE A 271 14.45 1.34 0.95
N ILE A 272 14.62 0.97 -0.33
CA ILE A 272 13.98 1.65 -1.46
C ILE A 272 12.87 0.75 -1.96
N ASP A 273 11.66 1.27 -1.98
CA ASP A 273 10.53 0.63 -2.63
C ASP A 273 10.36 1.25 -4.03
N LEU A 274 10.69 0.48 -5.06
CA LEU A 274 10.41 0.85 -6.44
C LEU A 274 9.05 0.28 -6.81
N SER A 275 8.01 1.03 -6.54
CA SER A 275 6.66 0.67 -6.95
C SER A 275 6.15 1.62 -8.02
N LEU A 276 5.77 1.05 -9.18
CA LEU A 276 5.03 1.81 -10.17
C LEU A 276 3.62 2.05 -9.61
N ALA A 277 3.51 3.04 -8.75
CA ALA A 277 2.26 3.47 -8.13
C ALA A 277 1.73 4.68 -8.91
N PRO A 278 0.62 4.54 -9.63
CA PRO A 278 0.08 5.59 -10.46
C PRO A 278 -0.48 6.75 -9.63
N THR A 279 -0.81 7.85 -10.33
CA THR A 279 -1.66 8.92 -9.83
C THR A 279 -2.83 9.14 -10.79
N PRO A 280 -3.90 9.84 -10.37
CA PRO A 280 -4.99 10.19 -11.29
C PRO A 280 -4.57 11.16 -12.41
N ALA A 281 -3.33 11.64 -12.38
CA ALA A 281 -2.82 12.56 -13.39
C ALA A 281 -2.64 11.88 -14.75
N VAL A 282 -3.00 12.57 -15.81
CA VAL A 282 -2.81 12.09 -17.18
C VAL A 282 -1.32 11.81 -17.44
N GLY A 283 -1.04 10.62 -17.95
CA GLY A 283 0.31 10.16 -18.29
C GLY A 283 1.00 9.34 -17.20
N ASP A 284 0.42 9.22 -15.99
CA ASP A 284 0.97 8.46 -14.87
C ASP A 284 0.07 7.25 -14.52
N SER A 285 -0.07 6.30 -15.45
CA SER A 285 -0.98 5.15 -15.37
C SER A 285 -0.27 3.84 -15.67
N VAL A 286 -0.42 2.85 -14.81
CA VAL A 286 0.03 1.47 -15.04
C VAL A 286 -0.81 0.79 -16.13
N ALA A 287 -2.13 1.04 -16.17
CA ALA A 287 -2.97 0.53 -17.23
C ALA A 287 -2.47 0.98 -18.61
N HIS A 288 -2.13 2.25 -18.76
CA HIS A 288 -1.59 2.77 -20.03
C HIS A 288 -0.19 2.16 -20.36
N VAL A 289 0.63 1.80 -19.37
CA VAL A 289 1.86 1.04 -19.60
C VAL A 289 1.55 -0.33 -20.22
N LEU A 290 0.52 -1.02 -19.70
CA LEU A 290 0.09 -2.31 -20.22
C LEU A 290 -0.50 -2.19 -21.64
N GLU A 291 -1.24 -1.15 -21.92
CA GLU A 291 -1.80 -0.85 -23.24
C GLU A 291 -0.70 -0.53 -24.24
N GLU A 292 0.36 0.17 -23.84
CA GLU A 292 1.51 0.43 -24.70
C GLU A 292 2.23 -0.85 -25.15
N MET A 293 2.07 -1.96 -24.42
CA MET A 293 2.54 -3.29 -24.84
C MET A 293 1.67 -3.94 -25.94
N GLY A 294 0.64 -3.26 -26.42
CA GLY A 294 -0.23 -3.70 -27.51
C GLY A 294 -1.61 -4.21 -27.09
N LEU A 295 -2.04 -3.94 -25.85
CA LEU A 295 -3.40 -4.22 -25.41
C LEU A 295 -4.34 -3.08 -25.85
N SER A 296 -5.52 -3.41 -26.34
CA SER A 296 -6.51 -2.39 -26.74
C SER A 296 -7.16 -1.68 -25.55
N SER A 297 -7.22 -2.36 -24.41
CA SER A 297 -7.68 -1.83 -23.13
C SER A 297 -7.18 -2.73 -22.00
N CYS A 298 -6.82 -2.14 -20.88
CA CYS A 298 -6.53 -2.89 -19.66
C CYS A 298 -7.77 -3.71 -19.27
N GLY A 299 -7.56 -4.97 -18.85
CA GLY A 299 -8.65 -5.92 -18.55
C GLY A 299 -8.89 -6.95 -19.65
N CYS A 300 -8.59 -6.69 -20.92
CA CYS A 300 -8.71 -7.67 -21.99
C CYS A 300 -7.77 -8.88 -21.77
N HIS A 301 -7.99 -9.98 -22.51
CA HIS A 301 -7.08 -11.13 -22.47
C HIS A 301 -5.66 -10.70 -22.88
N GLY A 302 -4.65 -11.16 -22.13
CA GLY A 302 -3.26 -10.71 -22.25
C GLY A 302 -2.81 -9.77 -21.13
N THR A 303 -3.72 -9.04 -20.48
CA THR A 303 -3.38 -8.07 -19.40
C THR A 303 -2.57 -8.70 -18.28
N THR A 304 -2.98 -9.89 -17.78
CA THR A 304 -2.25 -10.59 -16.71
C THR A 304 -0.83 -10.98 -17.15
N ALA A 305 -0.65 -11.41 -18.41
CA ALA A 305 0.67 -11.74 -18.96
C ALA A 305 1.56 -10.49 -19.10
N ALA A 306 1.00 -9.38 -19.61
CA ALA A 306 1.71 -8.11 -19.73
C ALA A 306 2.12 -7.57 -18.33
N LEU A 307 1.23 -7.68 -17.33
CA LEU A 307 1.52 -7.28 -15.96
C LEU A 307 2.61 -8.17 -15.33
N ALA A 308 2.61 -9.47 -15.60
CA ALA A 308 3.66 -10.37 -15.13
C ALA A 308 5.04 -9.97 -15.67
N LEU A 309 5.12 -9.65 -16.97
CA LEU A 309 6.34 -9.14 -17.59
C LEU A 309 6.78 -7.81 -16.98
N LEU A 310 5.85 -6.85 -16.84
CA LEU A 310 6.11 -5.55 -16.24
C LEU A 310 6.67 -5.69 -14.82
N ASN A 311 5.97 -6.43 -13.97
CA ASN A 311 6.33 -6.62 -12.56
C ASN A 311 7.71 -7.27 -12.39
N ASP A 312 8.00 -8.30 -13.16
CA ASP A 312 9.31 -9.01 -13.15
C ASP A 312 10.45 -8.11 -13.63
N ALA A 313 10.25 -7.40 -14.75
CA ALA A 313 11.26 -6.52 -15.30
C ALA A 313 11.58 -5.32 -14.38
N VAL A 314 10.55 -4.74 -13.73
CA VAL A 314 10.71 -3.68 -12.73
C VAL A 314 11.54 -4.17 -11.54
N LYS A 315 11.20 -5.32 -10.97
CA LYS A 315 11.95 -5.93 -9.86
C LYS A 315 13.41 -6.18 -10.22
N LYS A 316 13.67 -6.75 -11.39
CA LYS A 316 15.02 -6.99 -11.88
C LYS A 316 15.82 -5.71 -12.02
N GLY A 317 15.21 -4.66 -12.57
CA GLY A 317 15.86 -3.33 -12.70
C GLY A 317 16.21 -2.73 -11.35
N GLY A 318 15.29 -2.79 -10.38
CA GLY A 318 15.51 -2.34 -9.03
C GLY A 318 16.66 -3.06 -8.33
N LEU A 319 16.63 -4.39 -8.33
CA LEU A 319 17.68 -5.21 -7.69
C LEU A 319 19.07 -4.98 -8.29
N MET A 320 19.17 -4.66 -9.58
CA MET A 320 20.43 -4.31 -10.22
C MET A 320 20.94 -2.92 -9.81
N ALA A 321 20.05 -2.02 -9.39
CA ALA A 321 20.38 -0.64 -9.05
C ALA A 321 20.84 -0.46 -7.60
N SER A 322 20.29 -1.25 -6.66
CA SER A 322 20.53 -1.11 -5.23
C SER A 322 20.38 -2.42 -4.48
N SER A 323 21.21 -2.63 -3.46
CA SER A 323 21.07 -3.72 -2.50
C SER A 323 20.01 -3.47 -1.42
N HIS A 324 19.41 -2.28 -1.40
CA HIS A 324 18.38 -1.85 -0.45
C HIS A 324 16.96 -1.94 -1.02
N VAL A 325 16.76 -2.59 -2.16
CA VAL A 325 15.40 -2.74 -2.73
C VAL A 325 14.58 -3.70 -1.90
N GLY A 326 13.39 -3.27 -1.51
CA GLY A 326 12.49 -4.03 -0.64
C GLY A 326 11.04 -3.55 -0.73
N GLY A 327 10.28 -3.76 0.32
CA GLY A 327 8.88 -3.37 0.42
C GLY A 327 7.97 -4.11 -0.56
N LEU A 328 7.13 -3.37 -1.26
CA LEU A 328 6.18 -3.86 -2.26
C LEU A 328 6.66 -3.61 -3.70
N SER A 329 7.97 -3.46 -3.91
CA SER A 329 8.55 -3.15 -5.23
C SER A 329 7.92 -3.94 -6.39
N GLY A 330 7.54 -3.23 -7.46
CA GLY A 330 6.90 -3.80 -8.64
C GLY A 330 5.81 -2.91 -9.22
N ALA A 331 4.76 -3.49 -9.77
CA ALA A 331 3.65 -2.77 -10.37
C ALA A 331 2.41 -2.79 -9.46
N PHE A 332 1.89 -1.62 -9.10
CA PHE A 332 0.63 -1.42 -8.39
C PHE A 332 -0.53 -1.32 -9.38
N ILE A 333 -1.70 -1.76 -8.95
CA ILE A 333 -2.94 -1.70 -9.75
C ILE A 333 -4.11 -1.12 -8.94
N PRO A 334 -3.94 0.03 -8.25
CA PRO A 334 -5.06 0.66 -7.54
C PRO A 334 -6.06 1.23 -8.56
N VAL A 335 -7.35 1.02 -8.32
CA VAL A 335 -8.35 1.48 -9.30
C VAL A 335 -8.54 2.98 -9.24
N SER A 336 -8.71 3.57 -8.05
CA SER A 336 -9.03 5.01 -7.94
C SER A 336 -7.86 5.94 -8.24
N GLU A 337 -6.64 5.43 -8.16
CA GLU A 337 -5.41 6.22 -8.32
C GLU A 337 -4.84 6.12 -9.74
N ASP A 338 -5.49 5.40 -10.67
CA ASP A 338 -4.99 5.13 -12.02
C ASP A 338 -6.06 5.48 -13.07
N ALA A 339 -5.82 6.53 -13.86
CA ALA A 339 -6.76 6.98 -14.87
C ALA A 339 -7.14 5.88 -15.88
N GLY A 340 -6.19 5.06 -16.31
CA GLY A 340 -6.46 3.97 -17.23
C GLY A 340 -7.23 2.80 -16.58
N MET A 341 -7.02 2.51 -15.29
CA MET A 341 -7.83 1.53 -14.56
C MET A 341 -9.27 2.02 -14.39
N ILE A 342 -9.45 3.29 -14.05
CA ILE A 342 -10.77 3.93 -13.96
C ILE A 342 -11.52 3.81 -15.30
N ASP A 343 -10.86 4.16 -16.40
CA ASP A 343 -11.43 4.08 -17.74
C ASP A 343 -11.78 2.61 -18.11
N ALA A 344 -10.88 1.66 -17.79
CA ALA A 344 -11.09 0.25 -18.06
C ALA A 344 -12.28 -0.33 -17.29
N VAL A 345 -12.48 0.05 -16.04
CA VAL A 345 -13.69 -0.32 -15.28
C VAL A 345 -14.93 0.35 -15.87
N SER A 346 -14.85 1.63 -16.17
CA SER A 346 -15.99 2.41 -16.69
C SER A 346 -16.50 1.90 -18.04
N CYS A 347 -15.61 1.42 -18.92
CA CYS A 347 -15.98 0.82 -20.19
C CYS A 347 -16.32 -0.68 -20.12
N GLY A 348 -16.20 -1.30 -18.94
CA GLY A 348 -16.54 -2.72 -18.71
C GLY A 348 -15.46 -3.72 -19.16
N SER A 349 -14.25 -3.27 -19.51
CA SER A 349 -13.15 -4.17 -19.88
C SER A 349 -12.45 -4.79 -18.65
N LEU A 350 -12.52 -4.12 -17.49
CA LEU A 350 -11.90 -4.54 -16.24
C LEU A 350 -12.97 -4.82 -15.18
N SER A 351 -13.07 -6.06 -14.74
CA SER A 351 -13.96 -6.54 -13.67
C SER A 351 -13.18 -6.86 -12.40
N LEU A 352 -13.89 -7.07 -11.28
CA LEU A 352 -13.28 -7.52 -10.01
C LEU A 352 -12.56 -8.86 -10.18
N ASP A 353 -13.19 -9.85 -10.84
CA ASP A 353 -12.58 -11.16 -11.13
C ASP A 353 -11.29 -11.02 -11.93
N LYS A 354 -11.25 -10.07 -12.88
CA LYS A 354 -10.06 -9.79 -13.66
C LYS A 354 -8.96 -9.14 -12.83
N LEU A 355 -9.31 -8.23 -11.92
CA LEU A 355 -8.38 -7.65 -10.95
C LEU A 355 -7.79 -8.72 -10.05
N GLU A 356 -8.60 -9.63 -9.49
CA GLU A 356 -8.12 -10.77 -8.70
C GLU A 356 -7.14 -11.64 -9.49
N ALA A 357 -7.43 -11.95 -10.75
CA ALA A 357 -6.47 -12.67 -11.61
C ALA A 357 -5.15 -11.88 -11.82
N MET A 358 -5.22 -10.55 -11.93
CA MET A 358 -4.05 -9.69 -12.05
C MET A 358 -3.24 -9.63 -10.76
N THR A 359 -3.87 -9.73 -9.59
CA THR A 359 -3.18 -9.73 -8.29
C THR A 359 -2.30 -10.95 -8.08
N CYS A 360 -2.49 -12.03 -8.82
CA CYS A 360 -1.55 -13.15 -8.83
C CYS A 360 -0.14 -12.74 -9.25
N VAL A 361 0.01 -11.70 -10.06
CA VAL A 361 1.27 -11.29 -10.70
C VAL A 361 1.67 -9.84 -10.43
N CYS A 362 0.82 -9.02 -9.79
CA CYS A 362 1.17 -7.67 -9.36
C CYS A 362 2.05 -7.69 -8.09
N SER A 363 2.44 -6.52 -7.60
CA SER A 363 3.25 -6.41 -6.39
C SER A 363 2.44 -6.23 -5.10
N VAL A 364 1.17 -5.84 -5.17
CA VAL A 364 0.37 -5.48 -3.99
C VAL A 364 -0.83 -6.40 -3.81
N GLY A 365 -1.91 -6.23 -4.55
CA GLY A 365 -3.19 -6.91 -4.35
C GLY A 365 -4.35 -6.06 -4.86
N LEU A 366 -5.56 -6.28 -4.32
CA LEU A 366 -6.73 -5.45 -4.58
C LEU A 366 -6.57 -4.13 -3.82
N ASP A 367 -6.43 -3.05 -4.54
CA ASP A 367 -6.17 -1.74 -3.94
C ASP A 367 -7.13 -0.67 -4.41
N MET A 368 -7.68 0.10 -3.46
CA MET A 368 -8.63 1.19 -3.71
C MET A 368 -9.83 0.75 -4.56
N ILE A 369 -10.46 -0.35 -4.18
CA ILE A 369 -11.59 -0.95 -4.89
C ILE A 369 -12.90 -0.45 -4.27
N ALA A 370 -13.61 0.43 -4.95
CA ALA A 370 -14.94 0.89 -4.56
C ALA A 370 -16.00 -0.11 -4.99
N ILE A 371 -16.85 -0.54 -4.07
CA ILE A 371 -17.92 -1.52 -4.28
C ILE A 371 -19.26 -0.97 -3.78
N PRO A 372 -20.41 -1.57 -4.18
CA PRO A 372 -21.72 -1.13 -3.70
C PRO A 372 -21.81 -1.10 -2.18
N GLY A 373 -22.43 -0.05 -1.65
CA GLY A 373 -22.55 0.16 -0.21
C GLY A 373 -23.42 -0.86 0.52
N ASP A 374 -24.28 -1.58 -0.17
CA ASP A 374 -25.12 -2.65 0.37
C ASP A 374 -24.42 -4.03 0.36
N THR A 375 -23.20 -4.13 -0.18
CA THR A 375 -22.40 -5.37 -0.13
C THR A 375 -22.29 -5.86 1.31
N THR A 376 -22.60 -7.15 1.51
CA THR A 376 -22.63 -7.76 2.85
C THR A 376 -21.22 -7.94 3.42
N ALA A 377 -21.13 -7.98 4.76
CA ALA A 377 -19.86 -8.26 5.44
C ALA A 377 -19.28 -9.63 5.03
N ASP A 378 -20.15 -10.64 4.80
CA ASP A 378 -19.70 -11.97 4.37
C ASP A 378 -19.10 -11.96 2.96
N THR A 379 -19.68 -11.17 2.03
CA THR A 379 -19.09 -10.98 0.70
C THR A 379 -17.74 -10.27 0.76
N ILE A 380 -17.62 -9.22 1.57
CA ILE A 380 -16.35 -8.54 1.81
C ILE A 380 -15.32 -9.51 2.41
N SER A 381 -15.74 -10.35 3.37
CA SER A 381 -14.89 -11.39 3.95
C SER A 381 -14.43 -12.40 2.90
N ALA A 382 -15.29 -12.76 1.94
CA ALA A 382 -14.96 -13.70 0.88
C ALA A 382 -13.90 -13.10 -0.07
N ILE A 383 -14.03 -11.83 -0.45
CA ILE A 383 -13.01 -11.11 -1.24
C ILE A 383 -11.67 -11.09 -0.48
N ILE A 384 -11.69 -10.84 0.82
CA ILE A 384 -10.48 -10.88 1.67
C ILE A 384 -9.87 -12.29 1.69
N ALA A 385 -10.71 -13.33 1.74
CA ALA A 385 -10.26 -14.73 1.74
C ALA A 385 -9.60 -15.12 0.42
N ASP A 386 -10.21 -14.78 -0.71
CA ASP A 386 -9.71 -15.08 -2.05
C ASP A 386 -8.37 -14.41 -2.31
N GLU A 387 -8.27 -13.12 -2.01
CA GLU A 387 -7.03 -12.37 -2.16
C GLU A 387 -5.92 -12.86 -1.21
N SER A 388 -6.30 -13.25 0.02
CA SER A 388 -5.36 -13.88 0.97
C SER A 388 -4.88 -15.25 0.47
N ALA A 389 -5.74 -16.02 -0.22
CA ALA A 389 -5.36 -17.29 -0.81
C ALA A 389 -4.37 -17.09 -1.96
N ILE A 390 -4.59 -16.09 -2.81
CA ILE A 390 -3.65 -15.69 -3.87
C ILE A 390 -2.27 -15.36 -3.27
N GLY A 391 -2.22 -14.53 -2.23
CA GLY A 391 -0.98 -14.17 -1.55
C GLY A 391 -0.29 -15.37 -0.92
N MET A 392 -1.05 -16.21 -0.22
CA MET A 392 -0.54 -17.40 0.47
C MET A 392 0.09 -18.41 -0.50
N ILE A 393 -0.61 -18.74 -1.59
CA ILE A 393 -0.15 -19.75 -2.57
C ILE A 393 1.05 -19.24 -3.36
N ASN A 394 1.03 -17.97 -3.80
CA ASN A 394 2.10 -17.39 -4.59
C ASN A 394 3.30 -16.90 -3.77
N ASN A 395 3.26 -17.04 -2.43
CA ASN A 395 4.31 -16.57 -1.53
C ASN A 395 4.66 -15.08 -1.76
N LYS A 396 3.63 -14.27 -1.93
CA LYS A 396 3.75 -12.82 -2.13
C LYS A 396 2.86 -12.07 -1.15
N THR A 397 3.17 -10.82 -0.88
CA THR A 397 2.25 -9.95 -0.15
C THR A 397 1.02 -9.68 -1.02
N THR A 398 -0.16 -9.80 -0.43
CA THR A 398 -1.39 -9.21 -0.94
C THR A 398 -1.96 -8.27 0.11
N ALA A 399 -2.32 -7.06 -0.35
CA ALA A 399 -3.01 -6.04 0.41
C ALA A 399 -4.44 -5.94 -0.14
N ILE A 400 -5.41 -5.85 0.74
CA ILE A 400 -6.82 -5.73 0.38
C ILE A 400 -7.35 -4.42 0.96
N ARG A 401 -7.70 -3.48 0.08
CA ARG A 401 -8.27 -2.18 0.40
C ARG A 401 -9.56 -2.01 -0.40
N VAL A 402 -10.66 -2.54 0.17
CA VAL A 402 -11.99 -2.55 -0.41
C VAL A 402 -12.87 -1.53 0.32
N ILE A 403 -13.59 -0.72 -0.43
CA ILE A 403 -14.36 0.43 0.07
C ILE A 403 -15.83 0.25 -0.32
N PRO A 404 -16.68 -0.32 0.56
CA PRO A 404 -18.12 -0.34 0.34
C PRO A 404 -18.66 1.08 0.58
N VAL A 405 -19.19 1.74 -0.47
CA VAL A 405 -19.60 3.15 -0.39
C VAL A 405 -21.11 3.25 -0.12
N PRO A 406 -21.52 3.63 1.11
CA PRO A 406 -22.93 3.67 1.48
C PRO A 406 -23.76 4.58 0.54
N GLY A 407 -24.87 4.06 0.06
CA GLY A 407 -25.80 4.78 -0.83
C GLY A 407 -25.41 4.82 -2.30
N LYS A 408 -24.24 4.25 -2.68
CA LYS A 408 -23.83 4.15 -4.08
C LYS A 408 -23.98 2.75 -4.64
N THR A 409 -24.24 2.68 -5.94
CA THR A 409 -24.47 1.45 -6.72
C THR A 409 -23.54 1.36 -7.92
N VAL A 410 -23.51 0.19 -8.59
CA VAL A 410 -22.66 -0.07 -9.75
C VAL A 410 -22.83 1.00 -10.84
N GLY A 411 -21.71 1.49 -11.36
CA GLY A 411 -21.65 2.51 -12.39
C GLY A 411 -21.66 3.96 -11.88
N GLU A 412 -21.94 4.18 -10.58
CA GLU A 412 -21.72 5.49 -9.97
C GLU A 412 -20.23 5.69 -9.65
N VAL A 413 -19.87 6.94 -9.37
CA VAL A 413 -18.48 7.33 -9.05
C VAL A 413 -18.40 7.86 -7.63
N VAL A 414 -17.31 7.54 -6.94
CA VAL A 414 -16.94 8.09 -5.63
C VAL A 414 -15.65 8.89 -5.75
N GLU A 415 -15.58 10.03 -5.06
CA GLU A 415 -14.39 10.88 -5.03
C GLU A 415 -13.72 10.83 -3.67
N PHE A 416 -12.44 10.40 -3.64
CA PHE A 416 -11.63 10.38 -2.40
C PHE A 416 -10.73 11.61 -2.29
N GLY A 417 -10.52 12.31 -3.41
CA GLY A 417 -9.72 13.53 -3.48
C GLY A 417 -8.20 13.32 -3.44
N GLY A 418 -7.47 14.35 -3.82
CA GLY A 418 -6.00 14.36 -3.81
C GLY A 418 -5.37 13.21 -4.61
N LEU A 419 -4.40 12.54 -4.02
CA LEU A 419 -3.72 11.38 -4.61
C LEU A 419 -4.58 10.12 -4.62
N LEU A 420 -5.60 10.02 -3.77
CA LEU A 420 -6.49 8.87 -3.72
C LEU A 420 -7.49 8.86 -4.89
N GLY A 421 -7.66 10.00 -5.57
CA GLY A 421 -8.41 10.12 -6.80
C GLY A 421 -9.91 9.87 -6.67
N TYR A 422 -10.46 9.14 -7.65
CA TYR A 422 -11.86 8.76 -7.72
C TYR A 422 -12.01 7.37 -8.31
N ALA A 423 -13.10 6.66 -7.99
CA ALA A 423 -13.32 5.32 -8.51
C ALA A 423 -14.77 5.12 -8.98
N PRO A 424 -14.98 4.41 -10.09
CA PRO A 424 -16.26 3.81 -10.39
C PRO A 424 -16.57 2.69 -9.40
N ILE A 425 -17.86 2.55 -9.05
CA ILE A 425 -18.31 1.43 -8.20
C ILE A 425 -18.32 0.15 -9.05
N ILE A 426 -17.51 -0.83 -8.63
CA ILE A 426 -17.33 -2.10 -9.34
C ILE A 426 -18.39 -3.11 -8.88
N GLU A 427 -18.95 -3.88 -9.82
CA GLU A 427 -19.87 -4.96 -9.54
C GLU A 427 -19.19 -6.07 -8.73
N VAL A 428 -19.89 -6.60 -7.71
CA VAL A 428 -19.51 -7.79 -6.95
C VAL A 428 -20.47 -8.93 -7.27
N SER A 429 -19.99 -10.18 -7.16
CA SER A 429 -20.83 -11.37 -7.35
C SER A 429 -22.08 -11.31 -6.46
N PRO A 430 -23.27 -11.53 -6.99
CA PRO A 430 -24.53 -11.53 -6.21
C PRO A 430 -24.72 -12.82 -5.39
N TYR A 431 -23.87 -13.81 -5.56
CA TYR A 431 -23.99 -15.10 -4.87
C TYR A 431 -23.35 -15.05 -3.49
N SER A 432 -24.05 -15.61 -2.49
CA SER A 432 -23.63 -15.55 -1.10
C SER A 432 -22.54 -16.57 -0.78
N ALA A 433 -21.48 -16.12 -0.09
CA ALA A 433 -20.45 -16.94 0.53
C ALA A 433 -20.63 -17.10 2.06
N ALA A 434 -21.77 -16.70 2.62
CA ALA A 434 -21.99 -16.63 4.08
C ALA A 434 -21.72 -17.96 4.79
N GLU A 435 -22.16 -19.10 4.24
CA GLU A 435 -21.90 -20.41 4.84
C GLU A 435 -20.42 -20.79 4.83
N PHE A 436 -19.69 -20.42 3.77
CA PHE A 436 -18.25 -20.62 3.68
C PHE A 436 -17.53 -19.80 4.74
N ILE A 437 -17.84 -18.53 4.87
CA ILE A 437 -17.24 -17.61 5.86
C ILE A 437 -17.61 -18.00 7.30
N ALA A 438 -18.85 -18.45 7.53
CA ALA A 438 -19.32 -18.89 8.84
C ALA A 438 -18.57 -20.12 9.39
N ARG A 439 -17.88 -20.90 8.55
CA ARG A 439 -17.08 -22.05 8.99
C ARG A 439 -15.93 -21.63 9.90
N GLY A 440 -15.37 -20.46 9.70
CA GLY A 440 -14.27 -19.94 10.51
C GLY A 440 -13.01 -20.82 10.50
N GLY A 441 -12.27 -20.79 11.59
CA GLY A 441 -11.08 -21.61 11.78
C GLY A 441 -9.90 -21.17 10.91
N ARG A 442 -9.23 -22.12 10.27
CA ARG A 442 -8.01 -21.85 9.49
C ARG A 442 -7.98 -22.61 8.18
N ILE A 443 -7.68 -21.91 7.07
CA ILE A 443 -7.17 -22.54 5.86
C ILE A 443 -5.70 -22.87 6.10
N PRO A 444 -5.27 -24.15 6.05
CA PRO A 444 -3.89 -24.51 6.34
C PRO A 444 -2.89 -23.91 5.37
N ALA A 445 -1.64 -23.75 5.84
CA ALA A 445 -0.55 -23.35 4.96
C ALA A 445 -0.38 -24.37 3.80
N PRO A 446 -0.02 -23.89 2.59
CA PRO A 446 0.14 -24.78 1.44
C PRO A 446 1.34 -25.69 1.61
N ILE A 447 1.33 -26.83 0.93
CA ILE A 447 2.50 -27.69 0.83
C ILE A 447 3.62 -26.96 0.05
N ARG A 448 4.87 -27.19 0.46
CA ARG A 448 6.04 -26.55 -0.17
C ARG A 448 6.74 -27.47 -1.20
N SER A 449 6.43 -28.75 -1.16
CA SER A 449 6.84 -29.73 -2.15
C SER A 449 5.72 -29.95 -3.17
N LEU A 450 6.04 -30.47 -4.33
CA LEU A 450 5.08 -30.68 -5.42
C LEU A 450 4.45 -29.35 -5.91
N THR A 451 5.29 -28.38 -6.19
CA THR A 451 4.86 -27.18 -6.93
C THR A 451 4.80 -27.54 -8.42
N ASN A 452 3.62 -27.49 -8.98
CA ASN A 452 3.40 -27.74 -10.41
C ASN A 452 3.80 -26.52 -11.24
#